data_9b1fa8e134a7ba48d4ac90d2b7e0dd8b
#
_entry.id   9b1fa8e134a7ba48d4ac90d2b7e0dd8b
#
_cell.length_a   1.000
_cell.length_b   1.000
_cell.length_c   1.000
_cell.angle_alpha   90.00
_cell.angle_beta   90.00
_cell.angle_gamma   90.00
#
_symmetry.space_group_name_H-M   'P 1'
#
loop_
_entity.id
_entity.type
_entity.pdbx_description
1 polymer ?
#
loop_
_entity_poly.entity_id
_entity_poly.type
_entity_poly.pdbx_seq_one_letter_code
_entity_poly.pdbx_strand_id
1 'polypeptide(L)'
;MSGGGSLSTWGIRNPVPAMMLFFVLCVAGLWGFHQLPVARFPDIAFPMTTVTITQPGASPSQLETEVTRKVEDSVATLDNVKRVTSTVVEGTSTTAIEFNLEADIMTALNDTKDAVTRIRMNLPQDIQEPIIAKVEIGGSLLTYAVSAPGMAPDELSWFVDRHVMRALYGVEGVAAINRIGGVERQVRVDLDPQALQALGVTASEISQQLAATQVERPGGKAELDGGQQTVRTIGTIADAQALRDYSIALGNGRDVRLSALATITDGAADPTQLALLDGKPVVGFSLARSRGADELKVRDGIKAALAQLAKDHPGTSYRLVTDMSEETERSYSSSMTMLWEGALLALAVVFWFLRDWRATWVSAIALPLSIIPTFAVMQWFGFSLNIITLLALSVVVGILVDLSLIHI
;
A
#
# COMPACT_ATOMS: atom_id res chain seq x y z
N MET A 1 -15.58 17.27 -57.75
CA MET A 1 -15.32 18.29 -56.76
C MET A 1 -16.19 18.03 -55.54
N SER A 2 -15.72 17.21 -54.64
CA SER A 2 -16.43 16.80 -53.41
C SER A 2 -16.23 17.88 -52.34
N GLY A 3 -17.27 18.65 -52.07
CA GLY A 3 -17.30 19.62 -50.98
C GLY A 3 -17.35 18.88 -49.64
N GLY A 4 -16.21 18.39 -49.16
CA GLY A 4 -16.04 17.92 -47.78
C GLY A 4 -16.13 19.12 -46.84
N GLY A 5 -17.29 19.33 -46.22
CA GLY A 5 -17.43 20.33 -45.17
C GLY A 5 -16.49 20.03 -44.04
N SER A 6 -15.36 20.76 -43.92
CA SER A 6 -14.44 20.63 -42.78
C SER A 6 -15.16 21.10 -41.50
N LEU A 7 -14.85 20.52 -40.36
CA LEU A 7 -15.39 20.91 -39.04
C LEU A 7 -15.23 22.44 -38.80
N SER A 8 -14.14 23.03 -39.32
CA SER A 8 -13.90 24.48 -39.26
C SER A 8 -14.93 25.30 -40.05
N THR A 9 -15.27 24.87 -41.27
CA THR A 9 -16.32 25.57 -42.07
C THR A 9 -17.71 25.42 -41.45
N TRP A 10 -18.00 24.31 -40.80
CA TRP A 10 -19.25 24.14 -40.05
C TRP A 10 -19.35 25.09 -38.87
N GLY A 11 -18.24 25.23 -38.06
CA GLY A 11 -18.18 26.15 -36.93
C GLY A 11 -18.37 27.60 -37.33
N ILE A 12 -17.78 28.04 -38.44
CA ILE A 12 -17.97 29.42 -38.96
C ILE A 12 -19.39 29.66 -39.40
N ARG A 13 -20.03 28.68 -40.01
CA ARG A 13 -21.44 28.80 -40.50
C ARG A 13 -22.46 28.74 -39.34
N ASN A 14 -22.13 28.08 -38.24
CA ASN A 14 -22.99 27.86 -37.08
C ASN A 14 -22.28 28.29 -35.79
N PRO A 15 -22.09 29.58 -35.53
CA PRO A 15 -21.28 30.05 -34.39
C PRO A 15 -21.91 29.73 -33.03
N VAL A 16 -23.27 29.75 -32.93
CA VAL A 16 -23.93 29.48 -31.64
C VAL A 16 -23.76 28.03 -31.18
N PRO A 17 -24.05 27.00 -32.02
CA PRO A 17 -23.75 25.61 -31.65
C PRO A 17 -22.28 25.37 -31.33
N ALA A 18 -21.33 25.96 -32.06
CA ALA A 18 -19.91 25.83 -31.81
C ALA A 18 -19.53 26.41 -30.46
N MET A 19 -19.98 27.63 -30.11
CA MET A 19 -19.75 28.24 -28.81
C MET A 19 -20.34 27.44 -27.67
N MET A 20 -21.56 26.93 -27.82
CA MET A 20 -22.20 26.06 -26.81
C MET A 20 -21.42 24.76 -26.59
N LEU A 21 -20.92 24.13 -27.66
CA LEU A 21 -20.09 22.94 -27.56
C LEU A 21 -18.82 23.22 -26.75
N PHE A 22 -18.09 24.29 -27.11
CA PHE A 22 -16.88 24.67 -26.36
C PHE A 22 -17.17 25.04 -24.91
N PHE A 23 -18.27 25.72 -24.64
CA PHE A 23 -18.68 26.02 -23.28
C PHE A 23 -18.92 24.76 -22.45
N VAL A 24 -19.65 23.78 -22.99
CA VAL A 24 -19.88 22.48 -22.33
C VAL A 24 -18.56 21.73 -22.10
N LEU A 25 -17.68 21.72 -23.11
CA LEU A 25 -16.36 21.08 -22.98
C LEU A 25 -15.47 21.76 -21.94
N CYS A 26 -15.52 23.10 -21.84
CA CYS A 26 -14.80 23.84 -20.81
C CYS A 26 -15.34 23.55 -19.39
N VAL A 27 -16.67 23.49 -19.24
CA VAL A 27 -17.28 23.14 -17.94
C VAL A 27 -16.89 21.71 -17.55
N ALA A 28 -16.97 20.76 -18.49
CA ALA A 28 -16.52 19.39 -18.26
C ALA A 28 -15.02 19.31 -17.94
N GLY A 29 -14.20 20.12 -18.61
CA GLY A 29 -12.75 20.18 -18.38
C GLY A 29 -12.40 20.74 -17.00
N LEU A 30 -13.06 21.81 -16.56
CA LEU A 30 -12.87 22.36 -15.21
C LEU A 30 -13.30 21.37 -14.13
N TRP A 31 -14.40 20.69 -14.34
CA TRP A 31 -14.85 19.63 -13.43
C TRP A 31 -13.85 18.47 -13.40
N GLY A 32 -13.35 18.04 -14.57
CA GLY A 32 -12.31 17.02 -14.69
C GLY A 32 -11.02 17.42 -13.97
N PHE A 33 -10.58 18.67 -14.13
CA PHE A 33 -9.38 19.18 -13.46
C PHE A 33 -9.44 19.05 -11.93
N HIS A 34 -10.60 19.35 -11.33
CA HIS A 34 -10.78 19.20 -9.88
C HIS A 34 -10.78 17.75 -9.40
N GLN A 35 -11.06 16.80 -10.28
CA GLN A 35 -11.10 15.37 -9.94
C GLN A 35 -9.81 14.63 -10.27
N LEU A 36 -8.94 15.20 -11.10
CA LEU A 36 -7.67 14.58 -11.44
C LEU A 36 -6.77 14.48 -10.21
N PRO A 37 -6.32 13.27 -9.86
CA PRO A 37 -5.41 13.08 -8.75
C PRO A 37 -4.04 13.67 -9.07
N VAL A 38 -3.42 14.31 -8.10
CA VAL A 38 -2.04 14.78 -8.18
C VAL A 38 -1.12 13.69 -7.69
N ALA A 39 -0.14 13.32 -8.51
CA ALA A 39 0.86 12.32 -8.16
C ALA A 39 2.23 12.70 -8.74
N ARG A 40 3.31 12.19 -8.17
CA ARG A 40 4.66 12.46 -8.68
C ARG A 40 4.87 11.80 -10.05
N PHE A 41 4.54 10.53 -10.15
CA PHE A 41 4.67 9.73 -11.36
C PHE A 41 3.32 9.11 -11.74
N PRO A 42 3.14 8.75 -13.03
CA PRO A 42 1.99 7.95 -13.41
C PRO A 42 2.02 6.60 -12.70
N ASP A 43 0.83 6.04 -12.43
CA ASP A 43 0.70 4.73 -11.82
C ASP A 43 1.11 3.63 -12.81
N ILE A 44 2.40 3.32 -12.85
CA ILE A 44 2.94 2.24 -13.69
C ILE A 44 2.81 0.94 -12.92
N ALA A 45 2.14 -0.04 -13.52
CA ALA A 45 2.13 -1.39 -13.01
C ALA A 45 3.42 -2.10 -13.47
N PHE A 46 4.31 -2.39 -12.53
CA PHE A 46 5.35 -3.36 -12.81
C PHE A 46 4.80 -4.74 -12.46
N PRO A 47 4.67 -5.65 -13.43
CA PRO A 47 4.18 -6.98 -13.17
C PRO A 47 5.24 -7.79 -12.43
N MET A 48 5.23 -7.69 -11.10
CA MET A 48 6.12 -8.41 -10.19
C MET A 48 5.32 -8.96 -9.01
N THR A 49 5.55 -10.22 -8.69
CA THR A 49 5.00 -10.88 -7.52
C THR A 49 6.12 -11.33 -6.58
N THR A 50 5.82 -11.44 -5.30
CA THR A 50 6.73 -12.01 -4.29
C THR A 50 6.08 -13.19 -3.61
N VAL A 51 6.88 -14.20 -3.36
CA VAL A 51 6.53 -15.36 -2.54
C VAL A 51 7.44 -15.34 -1.32
N THR A 52 6.89 -15.13 -0.14
CA THR A 52 7.62 -15.16 1.13
C THR A 52 7.23 -16.40 1.91
N ILE A 53 8.20 -17.22 2.27
CA ILE A 53 8.02 -18.44 3.07
C ILE A 53 8.89 -18.32 4.31
N THR A 54 8.27 -18.51 5.47
CA THR A 54 8.93 -18.46 6.77
C THR A 54 8.98 -19.86 7.39
N GLN A 55 10.16 -20.28 7.80
CA GLN A 55 10.41 -21.52 8.55
C GLN A 55 11.29 -21.15 9.77
N PRO A 56 10.70 -20.93 10.94
CA PRO A 56 11.44 -20.49 12.11
C PRO A 56 12.57 -21.47 12.46
N GLY A 57 13.78 -20.92 12.72
CA GLY A 57 14.95 -21.69 13.12
C GLY A 57 15.68 -22.43 11.98
N ALA A 58 15.20 -22.34 10.73
CA ALA A 58 15.91 -22.93 9.60
C ALA A 58 17.09 -22.06 9.16
N SER A 59 18.22 -22.71 8.87
CA SER A 59 19.38 -22.03 8.30
C SER A 59 19.14 -21.61 6.85
N PRO A 60 19.84 -20.54 6.35
CA PRO A 60 19.69 -20.12 4.95
C PRO A 60 19.99 -21.22 3.93
N SER A 61 21.00 -22.07 4.19
CA SER A 61 21.35 -23.20 3.29
C SER A 61 20.28 -24.28 3.26
N GLN A 62 19.62 -24.54 4.37
CA GLN A 62 18.49 -25.47 4.43
C GLN A 62 17.29 -24.91 3.66
N LEU A 63 16.92 -23.66 3.93
CA LEU A 63 15.84 -22.97 3.20
C LEU A 63 16.09 -22.92 1.70
N GLU A 64 17.34 -22.66 1.28
CA GLU A 64 17.68 -22.65 -0.14
C GLU A 64 17.37 -24.01 -0.78
N THR A 65 17.78 -25.11 -0.14
CA THR A 65 17.66 -26.45 -0.73
C THR A 65 16.25 -27.01 -0.63
N GLU A 66 15.58 -26.84 0.52
CA GLU A 66 14.30 -27.50 0.79
C GLU A 66 13.09 -26.68 0.37
N VAL A 67 13.25 -25.35 0.26
CA VAL A 67 12.15 -24.43 -0.03
C VAL A 67 12.41 -23.63 -1.30
N THR A 68 13.48 -22.82 -1.34
CA THR A 68 13.69 -21.81 -2.36
C THR A 68 13.78 -22.40 -3.76
N ARG A 69 14.62 -23.42 -3.96
CA ARG A 69 14.78 -24.08 -5.27
C ARG A 69 13.48 -24.66 -5.80
N LYS A 70 12.68 -25.27 -4.92
CA LYS A 70 11.39 -25.86 -5.33
C LYS A 70 10.39 -24.78 -5.75
N VAL A 71 10.41 -23.62 -5.06
CA VAL A 71 9.60 -22.46 -5.44
C VAL A 71 10.08 -21.90 -6.77
N GLU A 72 11.38 -21.67 -6.93
CA GLU A 72 11.98 -21.17 -8.18
C GLU A 72 11.64 -22.07 -9.37
N ASP A 73 11.81 -23.39 -9.24
CA ASP A 73 11.47 -24.35 -10.28
C ASP A 73 9.98 -24.30 -10.66
N SER A 74 9.12 -24.14 -9.66
CA SER A 74 7.67 -24.07 -9.90
C SER A 74 7.25 -22.78 -10.59
N VAL A 75 7.80 -21.63 -10.20
CA VAL A 75 7.42 -20.33 -10.76
C VAL A 75 8.15 -20.00 -12.07
N ALA A 76 9.32 -20.60 -12.32
CA ALA A 76 10.06 -20.42 -13.57
C ALA A 76 9.32 -20.96 -14.80
N THR A 77 8.35 -21.85 -14.60
CA THR A 77 7.51 -22.43 -15.67
C THR A 77 6.28 -21.60 -16.01
N LEU A 78 6.03 -20.51 -15.29
CA LEU A 78 4.88 -19.64 -15.55
C LEU A 78 5.08 -18.81 -16.82
N ASP A 79 3.98 -18.51 -17.49
CA ASP A 79 3.99 -17.70 -18.70
C ASP A 79 4.48 -16.26 -18.41
N ASN A 80 5.18 -15.70 -19.37
CA ASN A 80 5.69 -14.33 -19.32
C ASN A 80 6.67 -14.02 -18.18
N VAL A 81 7.25 -15.00 -17.52
CA VAL A 81 8.32 -14.79 -16.54
C VAL A 81 9.56 -14.27 -17.24
N LYS A 82 10.07 -13.12 -16.76
CA LYS A 82 11.29 -12.47 -17.25
C LYS A 82 12.49 -12.81 -16.37
N ARG A 83 12.29 -12.81 -15.06
CA ARG A 83 13.36 -13.07 -14.09
C ARG A 83 12.79 -13.57 -12.77
N VAL A 84 13.50 -14.51 -12.15
CA VAL A 84 13.25 -14.95 -10.78
C VAL A 84 14.49 -14.63 -9.96
N THR A 85 14.30 -14.03 -8.79
CA THR A 85 15.38 -13.66 -7.86
C THR A 85 14.96 -14.01 -6.45
N SER A 86 15.77 -14.77 -5.74
CA SER A 86 15.48 -15.15 -4.36
C SER A 86 16.50 -14.55 -3.39
N THR A 87 16.00 -14.11 -2.26
CA THR A 87 16.80 -13.68 -1.11
C THR A 87 16.46 -14.56 0.07
N VAL A 88 17.48 -15.24 0.60
CA VAL A 88 17.33 -16.18 1.71
C VAL A 88 18.10 -15.66 2.90
N VAL A 89 17.40 -15.48 4.01
CA VAL A 89 17.95 -15.11 5.31
C VAL A 89 17.57 -16.19 6.33
N GLU A 90 18.10 -16.11 7.55
CA GLU A 90 17.73 -17.04 8.60
C GLU A 90 16.21 -17.04 8.83
N GLY A 91 15.59 -18.20 8.72
CA GLY A 91 14.15 -18.39 8.93
C GLY A 91 13.24 -17.89 7.82
N THR A 92 13.73 -17.20 6.77
CA THR A 92 12.85 -16.63 5.74
C THR A 92 13.46 -16.68 4.35
N SER A 93 12.67 -17.15 3.39
CA SER A 93 12.97 -17.13 1.96
C SER A 93 11.97 -16.23 1.23
N THR A 94 12.47 -15.26 0.47
CA THR A 94 11.64 -14.37 -0.35
C THR A 94 12.07 -14.51 -1.81
N THR A 95 11.16 -15.00 -2.65
CA THR A 95 11.35 -15.13 -4.10
C THR A 95 10.54 -14.06 -4.82
N ALA A 96 11.21 -13.19 -5.56
CA ALA A 96 10.61 -12.16 -6.40
C ALA A 96 10.56 -12.65 -7.86
N ILE A 97 9.39 -12.59 -8.48
CA ILE A 97 9.14 -13.01 -9.85
C ILE A 97 8.78 -11.77 -10.67
N GLU A 98 9.65 -11.39 -11.58
CA GLU A 98 9.45 -10.31 -12.53
C GLU A 98 8.85 -10.88 -13.81
N PHE A 99 7.73 -10.35 -14.26
CA PHE A 99 7.08 -10.72 -15.51
C PHE A 99 7.36 -9.69 -16.60
N ASN A 100 7.10 -10.02 -17.86
CA ASN A 100 7.17 -9.07 -18.95
C ASN A 100 6.10 -7.99 -18.80
N LEU A 101 6.37 -6.77 -19.28
CA LEU A 101 5.48 -5.61 -19.10
C LEU A 101 4.07 -5.79 -19.68
N GLU A 102 3.89 -6.72 -20.60
CA GLU A 102 2.60 -7.04 -21.23
C GLU A 102 1.72 -7.96 -20.35
N ALA A 103 2.30 -8.57 -19.30
CA ALA A 103 1.59 -9.49 -18.43
C ALA A 103 0.59 -8.75 -17.53
N ASP A 104 -0.64 -9.28 -17.43
CA ASP A 104 -1.58 -8.80 -16.43
C ASP A 104 -1.18 -9.24 -15.03
N ILE A 105 -0.96 -8.28 -14.13
CA ILE A 105 -0.47 -8.54 -12.77
C ILE A 105 -1.43 -9.41 -11.94
N MET A 106 -2.74 -9.33 -12.20
CA MET A 106 -3.71 -10.14 -11.44
C MET A 106 -3.68 -11.59 -11.89
N THR A 107 -3.54 -11.83 -13.19
CA THR A 107 -3.32 -13.16 -13.75
C THR A 107 -2.00 -13.73 -13.23
N ALA A 108 -0.89 -12.98 -13.32
CA ALA A 108 0.41 -13.38 -12.81
C ALA A 108 0.40 -13.72 -11.30
N LEU A 109 -0.35 -12.94 -10.49
CA LEU A 109 -0.52 -13.23 -9.07
C LEU A 109 -1.25 -14.54 -8.82
N ASN A 110 -2.33 -14.80 -9.57
CA ASN A 110 -3.10 -16.04 -9.43
C ASN A 110 -2.28 -17.25 -9.89
N ASP A 111 -1.60 -17.14 -11.01
CA ASP A 111 -0.71 -18.21 -11.52
C ASP A 111 0.42 -18.51 -10.53
N THR A 112 1.01 -17.48 -9.90
CA THR A 112 2.00 -17.64 -8.84
C THR A 112 1.41 -18.37 -7.63
N LYS A 113 0.20 -18.01 -7.19
CA LYS A 113 -0.49 -18.70 -6.09
C LYS A 113 -0.74 -20.16 -6.41
N ASP A 114 -1.22 -20.44 -7.61
CA ASP A 114 -1.50 -21.80 -8.06
C ASP A 114 -0.22 -22.65 -8.16
N ALA A 115 0.87 -22.06 -8.65
CA ALA A 115 2.17 -22.73 -8.72
C ALA A 115 2.69 -23.10 -7.33
N VAL A 116 2.67 -22.18 -6.37
CA VAL A 116 3.12 -22.44 -5.00
C VAL A 116 2.19 -23.43 -4.30
N THR A 117 0.89 -23.36 -4.51
CA THR A 117 -0.08 -24.30 -3.93
C THR A 117 0.15 -25.72 -4.42
N ARG A 118 0.46 -25.91 -5.72
CA ARG A 118 0.78 -27.24 -6.29
C ARG A 118 1.97 -27.91 -5.63
N ILE A 119 2.98 -27.15 -5.23
CA ILE A 119 4.18 -27.70 -4.59
C ILE A 119 4.09 -27.75 -3.07
N ARG A 120 2.97 -27.29 -2.46
CA ARG A 120 2.82 -27.21 -1.00
C ARG A 120 3.11 -28.53 -0.28
N MET A 121 2.70 -29.66 -0.88
CA MET A 121 2.95 -31.00 -0.34
C MET A 121 4.43 -31.42 -0.39
N ASN A 122 5.23 -30.78 -1.25
CA ASN A 122 6.65 -31.06 -1.40
C ASN A 122 7.53 -30.18 -0.49
N LEU A 123 6.93 -29.17 0.16
CA LEU A 123 7.61 -28.29 1.10
C LEU A 123 7.58 -28.89 2.51
N PRO A 124 8.50 -28.52 3.39
CA PRO A 124 8.49 -28.94 4.80
C PRO A 124 7.15 -28.62 5.47
N GLN A 125 6.73 -29.45 6.43
CA GLN A 125 5.44 -29.27 7.11
C GLN A 125 5.45 -28.15 8.15
N ASP A 126 6.62 -27.78 8.64
CA ASP A 126 6.86 -26.77 9.67
C ASP A 126 7.01 -25.33 9.13
N ILE A 127 6.85 -25.15 7.80
CA ILE A 127 6.77 -23.79 7.24
C ILE A 127 5.43 -23.14 7.56
N GLN A 128 5.48 -21.83 7.77
CA GLN A 128 4.27 -21.00 7.85
C GLN A 128 3.59 -20.93 6.48
N GLU A 129 2.31 -20.52 6.46
CA GLU A 129 1.57 -20.34 5.21
C GLU A 129 2.30 -19.35 4.30
N PRO A 130 2.61 -19.73 3.04
CA PRO A 130 3.28 -18.85 2.09
C PRO A 130 2.50 -17.56 1.83
N ILE A 131 3.16 -16.42 1.98
CA ILE A 131 2.59 -15.11 1.67
C ILE A 131 2.94 -14.75 0.23
N ILE A 132 1.92 -14.63 -0.61
CA ILE A 132 2.10 -14.30 -2.03
C ILE A 132 1.42 -12.96 -2.29
N ALA A 133 2.21 -11.98 -2.71
CA ALA A 133 1.76 -10.61 -2.91
C ALA A 133 2.28 -10.02 -4.23
N LYS A 134 1.53 -9.09 -4.80
CA LYS A 134 2.04 -8.24 -5.87
C LYS A 134 2.96 -7.18 -5.27
N VAL A 135 4.00 -6.82 -5.99
CA VAL A 135 4.87 -5.71 -5.62
C VAL A 135 4.25 -4.40 -6.14
N GLU A 136 3.95 -3.51 -5.23
CA GLU A 136 3.52 -2.15 -5.58
C GLU A 136 4.74 -1.22 -5.55
N ILE A 137 5.09 -0.67 -6.72
CA ILE A 137 6.18 0.29 -6.84
C ILE A 137 5.62 1.69 -6.60
N GLY A 138 5.49 2.04 -5.36
CA GLY A 138 5.09 3.40 -4.97
C GLY A 138 5.96 3.94 -3.84
N GLY A 139 6.70 3.06 -3.17
CA GLY A 139 7.45 3.45 -1.98
C GLY A 139 6.53 3.94 -0.86
N SER A 140 7.14 4.40 0.22
CA SER A 140 6.41 5.09 1.28
C SER A 140 6.20 6.55 0.89
N LEU A 141 4.95 7.02 0.93
CA LEU A 141 4.61 8.42 0.73
C LEU A 141 5.09 9.28 1.90
N LEU A 142 4.80 8.81 3.11
CA LEU A 142 5.16 9.48 4.36
C LEU A 142 5.77 8.48 5.34
N THR A 143 6.76 8.94 6.10
CA THR A 143 7.31 8.18 7.22
C THR A 143 7.27 9.05 8.47
N TYR A 144 6.69 8.53 9.53
CA TYR A 144 6.61 9.19 10.83
C TYR A 144 7.34 8.39 11.90
N ALA A 145 7.85 9.10 12.89
CA ALA A 145 8.32 8.55 14.14
C ALA A 145 7.36 8.94 15.27
N VAL A 146 6.98 7.96 16.08
CA VAL A 146 6.15 8.14 17.26
C VAL A 146 7.00 8.04 18.49
N SER A 147 6.88 9.00 19.38
CA SER A 147 7.51 8.95 20.69
C SER A 147 6.49 9.30 21.78
N ALA A 148 6.57 8.58 22.88
CA ALA A 148 5.76 8.81 24.08
C ALA A 148 6.66 8.55 25.30
N PRO A 149 7.24 9.59 25.92
CA PRO A 149 8.22 9.44 27.00
C PRO A 149 7.74 8.68 28.23
N GLY A 150 6.42 8.51 28.38
CA GLY A 150 5.81 7.78 29.50
C GLY A 150 5.46 6.32 29.21
N MET A 151 5.69 5.84 27.98
CA MET A 151 5.36 4.46 27.58
C MET A 151 6.62 3.61 27.47
N ALA A 152 6.54 2.35 27.89
CA ALA A 152 7.58 1.37 27.61
C ALA A 152 7.61 1.02 26.10
N PRO A 153 8.73 0.52 25.56
CA PRO A 153 8.86 0.23 24.11
C PRO A 153 7.80 -0.73 23.56
N ASP A 154 7.38 -1.69 24.34
CA ASP A 154 6.31 -2.65 24.01
C ASP A 154 4.93 -1.99 24.03
N GLU A 155 4.64 -1.15 25.04
CA GLU A 155 3.41 -0.36 25.09
C GLU A 155 3.31 0.61 23.91
N LEU A 156 4.42 1.27 23.55
CA LEU A 156 4.46 2.18 22.42
C LEU A 156 4.22 1.45 21.09
N SER A 157 4.81 0.27 20.92
CA SER A 157 4.58 -0.57 19.74
C SER A 157 3.12 -0.96 19.61
N TRP A 158 2.55 -1.39 20.72
CA TRP A 158 1.14 -1.77 20.80
C TRP A 158 0.16 -0.59 20.59
N PHE A 159 0.54 0.58 21.11
CA PHE A 159 -0.20 1.81 20.87
C PHE A 159 -0.21 2.17 19.37
N VAL A 160 0.94 2.07 18.71
CA VAL A 160 1.04 2.33 17.25
C VAL A 160 0.16 1.35 16.48
N ASP A 161 0.25 0.06 16.76
CA ASP A 161 -0.52 -0.96 16.05
C ASP A 161 -2.04 -0.83 16.28
N ARG A 162 -2.46 -0.52 17.49
CA ARG A 162 -3.89 -0.48 17.87
C ARG A 162 -4.59 0.83 17.56
N HIS A 163 -3.92 1.95 17.84
CA HIS A 163 -4.54 3.26 17.75
C HIS A 163 -4.11 4.01 16.48
N VAL A 164 -2.80 4.09 16.25
CA VAL A 164 -2.28 4.88 15.12
C VAL A 164 -2.63 4.23 13.79
N MET A 165 -2.25 2.97 13.59
CA MET A 165 -2.50 2.29 12.32
C MET A 165 -3.99 2.18 12.02
N ARG A 166 -4.83 1.89 13.03
CA ARG A 166 -6.29 1.82 12.84
C ARG A 166 -6.90 3.15 12.40
N ALA A 167 -6.49 4.26 13.02
CA ALA A 167 -6.97 5.58 12.65
C ALA A 167 -6.53 5.96 11.22
N LEU A 168 -5.30 5.63 10.86
CA LEU A 168 -4.74 5.96 9.56
C LEU A 168 -5.28 5.08 8.42
N TYR A 169 -5.66 3.81 8.68
CA TYR A 169 -6.39 3.00 7.70
C TYR A 169 -7.79 3.55 7.38
N GLY A 170 -8.35 4.40 8.25
CA GLY A 170 -9.60 5.12 7.99
C GLY A 170 -9.45 6.32 7.03
N VAL A 171 -8.24 6.71 6.69
CA VAL A 171 -7.98 7.82 5.76
C VAL A 171 -8.11 7.32 4.33
N GLU A 172 -8.95 8.00 3.54
CA GLU A 172 -9.15 7.65 2.12
C GLU A 172 -7.85 7.74 1.34
N GLY A 173 -7.56 6.72 0.56
CA GLY A 173 -6.37 6.65 -0.30
C GLY A 173 -5.12 6.07 0.38
N VAL A 174 -5.18 5.65 1.63
CA VAL A 174 -4.11 4.87 2.28
C VAL A 174 -4.23 3.41 1.86
N ALA A 175 -3.14 2.81 1.35
CA ALA A 175 -3.10 1.40 0.92
C ALA A 175 -2.49 0.49 1.97
N ALA A 176 -1.35 0.88 2.49
CA ALA A 176 -0.60 0.06 3.45
C ALA A 176 0.12 0.95 4.47
N ILE A 177 0.22 0.42 5.67
CA ILE A 177 0.97 1.04 6.77
C ILE A 177 1.90 -0.04 7.32
N ASN A 178 3.20 0.24 7.30
CA ASN A 178 4.21 -0.67 7.81
C ASN A 178 4.89 -0.05 9.03
N ARG A 179 4.91 -0.77 10.14
CA ARG A 179 5.66 -0.38 11.33
C ARG A 179 7.16 -0.57 11.10
N ILE A 180 7.94 0.34 11.62
CA ILE A 180 9.41 0.33 11.54
C ILE A 180 9.95 0.35 12.98
N GLY A 181 10.68 -0.68 13.35
CA GLY A 181 11.16 -0.85 14.73
C GLY A 181 10.04 -1.23 15.70
N GLY A 182 10.31 -1.06 16.99
CA GLY A 182 9.46 -1.54 18.07
C GLY A 182 9.55 -3.05 18.22
N VAL A 183 8.65 -3.61 19.01
CA VAL A 183 8.60 -5.04 19.36
C VAL A 183 7.19 -5.58 19.16
N GLU A 184 7.07 -6.87 18.90
CA GLU A 184 5.79 -7.56 18.85
C GLU A 184 5.44 -8.12 20.23
N ARG A 185 4.16 -8.10 20.59
CA ARG A 185 3.71 -8.77 21.80
C ARG A 185 3.71 -10.28 21.58
N GLN A 186 4.33 -11.01 22.48
CA GLN A 186 4.26 -12.46 22.53
C GLN A 186 4.04 -12.98 23.94
N VAL A 187 3.35 -14.09 24.05
CA VAL A 187 3.30 -14.86 25.28
C VAL A 187 4.32 -15.99 25.17
N ARG A 188 5.37 -15.91 25.96
CA ARG A 188 6.45 -16.92 25.98
C ARG A 188 6.12 -18.00 27.01
N VAL A 189 6.24 -19.25 26.61
CA VAL A 189 6.08 -20.43 27.45
C VAL A 189 7.40 -21.17 27.54
N ASP A 190 8.16 -20.88 28.60
CA ASP A 190 9.46 -21.51 28.82
C ASP A 190 9.26 -22.82 29.62
N LEU A 191 9.41 -23.96 28.96
CA LEU A 191 9.19 -25.26 29.54
C LEU A 191 10.34 -25.63 30.50
N ASP A 192 10.01 -26.17 31.68
CA ASP A 192 10.99 -26.68 32.63
C ASP A 192 11.37 -28.14 32.29
N PRO A 193 12.60 -28.41 31.86
CA PRO A 193 13.02 -29.77 31.48
C PRO A 193 12.94 -30.78 32.63
N GLN A 194 13.14 -30.32 33.89
CA GLN A 194 13.08 -31.21 35.06
C GLN A 194 11.62 -31.61 35.36
N ALA A 195 10.69 -30.65 35.28
CA ALA A 195 9.26 -30.92 35.44
C ALA A 195 8.73 -31.84 34.33
N LEU A 196 9.15 -31.63 33.09
CA LEU A 196 8.81 -32.50 31.95
C LEU A 196 9.26 -33.93 32.16
N GLN A 197 10.50 -34.11 32.57
CA GLN A 197 11.09 -35.43 32.84
C GLN A 197 10.38 -36.13 34.03
N ALA A 198 10.10 -35.41 35.08
CA ALA A 198 9.42 -35.93 36.27
C ALA A 198 7.99 -36.41 35.99
N LEU A 199 7.31 -35.80 35.03
CA LEU A 199 5.93 -36.14 34.65
C LEU A 199 5.81 -37.01 33.39
N GLY A 200 6.96 -37.31 32.75
CA GLY A 200 7.03 -38.17 31.56
C GLY A 200 6.39 -37.55 30.32
N VAL A 201 6.44 -36.21 30.17
CA VAL A 201 5.83 -35.49 29.04
C VAL A 201 6.94 -34.87 28.20
N THR A 202 6.70 -34.83 26.90
CA THR A 202 7.63 -34.16 25.95
C THR A 202 7.20 -32.75 25.56
N ALA A 203 8.16 -31.90 25.20
CA ALA A 203 7.89 -30.56 24.71
C ALA A 203 6.98 -30.58 23.47
N SER A 204 7.12 -31.59 22.61
CA SER A 204 6.28 -31.77 21.41
C SER A 204 4.82 -32.02 21.74
N GLU A 205 4.53 -32.85 22.75
CA GLU A 205 3.15 -33.13 23.20
C GLU A 205 2.49 -31.87 23.74
N ILE A 206 3.23 -31.06 24.54
CA ILE A 206 2.70 -29.80 25.05
C ILE A 206 2.44 -28.83 23.89
N SER A 207 3.36 -28.70 22.95
CA SER A 207 3.20 -27.82 21.78
C SER A 207 1.99 -28.23 20.94
N GLN A 208 1.76 -29.50 20.71
CA GLN A 208 0.59 -30.01 19.99
C GLN A 208 -0.73 -29.72 20.74
N GLN A 209 -0.77 -29.91 22.06
CA GLN A 209 -1.94 -29.60 22.86
C GLN A 209 -2.23 -28.08 22.85
N LEU A 210 -1.22 -27.23 22.99
CA LEU A 210 -1.38 -25.78 22.90
C LEU A 210 -1.85 -25.33 21.51
N ALA A 211 -1.30 -25.90 20.44
CA ALA A 211 -1.75 -25.62 19.07
C ALA A 211 -3.24 -26.03 18.87
N ALA A 212 -3.66 -27.13 19.46
CA ALA A 212 -5.05 -27.58 19.37
C ALA A 212 -6.06 -26.68 20.12
N THR A 213 -5.61 -25.88 21.10
CA THR A 213 -6.47 -24.95 21.84
C THR A 213 -6.71 -23.61 21.14
N GLN A 214 -5.91 -23.28 20.13
CA GLN A 214 -6.03 -22.04 19.35
C GLN A 214 -7.08 -22.15 18.22
N VAL A 215 -7.89 -23.20 18.19
CA VAL A 215 -8.85 -23.45 17.11
C VAL A 215 -10.28 -23.15 17.57
N GLU A 216 -10.90 -22.13 17.00
CA GLU A 216 -12.34 -21.92 17.08
C GLU A 216 -13.06 -22.91 16.15
N ARG A 217 -13.93 -23.74 16.69
CA ARG A 217 -14.77 -24.65 15.89
C ARG A 217 -16.22 -24.21 15.92
N PRO A 218 -16.91 -24.15 14.76
CA PRO A 218 -18.35 -23.94 14.75
C PRO A 218 -19.03 -25.13 15.42
N GLY A 219 -19.75 -24.86 16.50
CA GLY A 219 -20.51 -25.89 17.28
C GLY A 219 -21.87 -26.24 16.69
N GLY A 220 -22.20 -25.75 15.49
CA GLY A 220 -23.50 -25.97 14.86
C GLY A 220 -24.55 -24.90 15.24
N LYS A 221 -25.81 -25.20 14.96
CA LYS A 221 -26.96 -24.35 15.28
C LYS A 221 -27.83 -25.07 16.29
N ALA A 222 -28.20 -24.41 17.38
CA ALA A 222 -29.18 -24.89 18.32
C ALA A 222 -30.50 -24.12 18.12
N GLU A 223 -31.61 -24.82 18.11
CA GLU A 223 -32.94 -24.20 18.14
C GLU A 223 -33.39 -24.09 19.61
N LEU A 224 -33.48 -22.88 20.09
CA LEU A 224 -33.96 -22.53 21.42
C LEU A 224 -35.14 -21.54 21.31
N ASP A 225 -36.27 -21.85 21.87
CA ASP A 225 -37.47 -21.00 21.91
C ASP A 225 -37.93 -20.40 20.57
N GLY A 226 -37.87 -21.17 19.48
CA GLY A 226 -38.29 -20.72 18.14
C GLY A 226 -37.31 -19.82 17.41
N GLY A 227 -36.09 -19.64 17.94
CA GLY A 227 -34.97 -18.92 17.30
C GLY A 227 -33.77 -19.83 17.05
N GLN A 228 -33.10 -19.68 15.89
CA GLN A 228 -31.84 -20.36 15.63
C GLN A 228 -30.68 -19.59 16.28
N GLN A 229 -30.03 -20.20 17.27
CA GLN A 229 -28.81 -19.69 17.87
C GLN A 229 -27.60 -20.46 17.32
N THR A 230 -26.59 -19.72 16.87
CA THR A 230 -25.32 -20.32 16.46
C THR A 230 -24.51 -20.66 17.70
N VAL A 231 -24.24 -21.95 17.92
CA VAL A 231 -23.32 -22.40 18.97
C VAL A 231 -21.90 -22.28 18.47
N ARG A 232 -21.07 -21.55 19.22
CA ARG A 232 -19.67 -21.37 18.92
C ARG A 232 -18.84 -21.89 20.08
N THR A 233 -17.98 -22.86 19.80
CA THR A 233 -17.02 -23.33 20.80
C THR A 233 -15.82 -22.39 20.74
N ILE A 234 -15.67 -21.57 21.78
CA ILE A 234 -14.53 -20.65 21.93
C ILE A 234 -13.43 -21.47 22.62
N GLY A 235 -12.48 -21.98 21.84
CA GLY A 235 -11.29 -22.69 22.34
C GLY A 235 -10.08 -21.77 22.53
N THR A 236 -10.21 -20.46 22.24
CA THR A 236 -9.08 -19.53 22.34
C THR A 236 -8.85 -19.08 23.78
N ILE A 237 -7.60 -19.17 24.23
CA ILE A 237 -7.14 -18.68 25.52
C ILE A 237 -7.01 -17.16 25.43
N ALA A 238 -7.74 -16.43 26.29
CA ALA A 238 -7.88 -14.98 26.17
C ALA A 238 -6.63 -14.20 26.59
N ASP A 239 -5.89 -14.68 27.58
CA ASP A 239 -4.73 -14.00 28.14
C ASP A 239 -3.71 -14.98 28.74
N ALA A 240 -2.55 -14.45 29.14
CA ALA A 240 -1.49 -15.24 29.75
C ALA A 240 -1.88 -15.87 31.09
N GLN A 241 -2.85 -15.30 31.82
CA GLN A 241 -3.32 -15.88 33.07
C GLN A 241 -4.16 -17.13 32.79
N ALA A 242 -5.07 -17.06 31.84
CA ALA A 242 -5.86 -18.22 31.40
C ALA A 242 -4.96 -19.34 30.87
N LEU A 243 -3.83 -18.96 30.21
CA LEU A 243 -2.83 -19.92 29.75
C LEU A 243 -2.10 -20.61 30.91
N ARG A 244 -1.79 -19.92 32.03
CA ARG A 244 -1.21 -20.50 33.23
C ARG A 244 -2.11 -21.55 33.86
N ASP A 245 -3.41 -21.32 33.86
CA ASP A 245 -4.41 -22.21 34.42
C ASP A 245 -4.83 -23.33 33.48
N TYR A 246 -4.33 -23.30 32.24
CA TYR A 246 -4.68 -24.32 31.23
C TYR A 246 -4.18 -25.72 31.67
N SER A 247 -5.05 -26.72 31.55
CA SER A 247 -4.76 -28.11 31.91
C SER A 247 -4.16 -28.87 30.72
N ILE A 248 -2.97 -29.39 30.88
CA ILE A 248 -2.28 -30.29 29.96
C ILE A 248 -2.62 -31.74 30.33
N ALA A 249 -3.17 -32.50 29.38
CA ALA A 249 -3.45 -33.91 29.58
C ALA A 249 -2.16 -34.73 29.49
N LEU A 250 -1.90 -35.52 30.52
CA LEU A 250 -0.80 -36.47 30.57
C LEU A 250 -1.22 -37.84 30.02
N GLY A 251 -0.28 -38.58 29.40
CA GLY A 251 -0.55 -39.92 28.83
C GLY A 251 -1.05 -40.97 29.84
N ASN A 252 -1.00 -40.67 31.15
CA ASN A 252 -1.44 -41.54 32.23
C ASN A 252 -2.92 -41.21 32.73
N GLY A 253 -3.62 -40.38 31.98
CA GLY A 253 -5.01 -39.94 32.30
C GLY A 253 -5.14 -38.90 33.44
N ARG A 254 -4.02 -38.26 33.82
CA ARG A 254 -3.97 -37.16 34.79
C ARG A 254 -3.81 -35.84 34.05
N ASP A 255 -4.36 -34.78 34.58
CA ASP A 255 -4.21 -33.42 34.09
C ASP A 255 -3.30 -32.62 35.01
N VAL A 256 -2.42 -31.80 34.43
CA VAL A 256 -1.53 -30.88 35.16
C VAL A 256 -1.64 -29.48 34.55
N ARG A 257 -1.66 -28.47 35.40
CA ARG A 257 -1.67 -27.09 34.93
C ARG A 257 -0.36 -26.75 34.22
N LEU A 258 -0.44 -25.98 33.12
CA LEU A 258 0.71 -25.56 32.37
C LEU A 258 1.73 -24.77 33.24
N SER A 259 1.24 -24.03 34.25
CA SER A 259 2.09 -23.31 35.21
C SER A 259 2.98 -24.23 36.06
N ALA A 260 2.69 -25.53 36.17
CA ALA A 260 3.54 -26.51 36.84
C ALA A 260 4.62 -27.08 35.90
N LEU A 261 4.50 -26.89 34.60
CA LEU A 261 5.42 -27.41 33.56
C LEU A 261 6.23 -26.31 32.89
N ALA A 262 5.80 -25.04 33.04
CA ALA A 262 6.39 -23.93 32.31
C ALA A 262 6.27 -22.60 33.07
N THR A 263 7.23 -21.71 32.84
CA THR A 263 7.10 -20.30 33.19
C THR A 263 6.45 -19.54 32.03
N ILE A 264 5.33 -18.87 32.30
CA ILE A 264 4.56 -18.14 31.27
C ILE A 264 4.75 -16.65 31.48
N THR A 265 5.33 -15.98 30.51
CA THR A 265 5.61 -14.55 30.53
C THR A 265 4.87 -13.86 29.38
N ASP A 266 4.03 -12.88 29.71
CA ASP A 266 3.43 -11.96 28.75
C ASP A 266 4.40 -10.79 28.58
N GLY A 267 4.94 -10.62 27.41
CA GLY A 267 5.97 -9.60 27.17
C GLY A 267 6.19 -9.32 25.69
N ALA A 268 7.35 -8.77 25.41
CA ALA A 268 7.77 -8.46 24.06
C ALA A 268 8.58 -9.60 23.44
N ALA A 269 8.45 -9.79 22.14
CA ALA A 269 9.37 -10.60 21.36
C ALA A 269 10.75 -9.95 21.33
N ASP A 270 11.77 -10.75 21.03
CA ASP A 270 13.12 -10.22 20.86
C ASP A 270 13.13 -9.19 19.72
N PRO A 271 13.71 -7.99 19.92
CA PRO A 271 13.68 -6.94 18.91
C PRO A 271 14.50 -7.35 17.68
N THR A 272 13.86 -7.43 16.51
CA THR A 272 14.51 -7.70 15.23
C THR A 272 14.93 -6.42 14.50
N GLN A 273 14.35 -5.28 14.87
CA GLN A 273 14.59 -3.98 14.27
C GLN A 273 14.63 -2.90 15.35
N LEU A 274 15.52 -1.94 15.18
CA LEU A 274 15.62 -0.78 16.06
C LEU A 274 15.44 0.51 15.24
N ALA A 275 14.48 1.33 15.63
CA ALA A 275 14.31 2.68 15.09
C ALA A 275 14.81 3.71 16.12
N LEU A 276 15.68 4.60 15.68
CA LEU A 276 16.21 5.68 16.49
C LEU A 276 15.90 7.03 15.85
N LEU A 277 15.48 7.98 16.66
CA LEU A 277 15.33 9.38 16.27
C LEU A 277 16.14 10.24 17.26
N ASP A 278 17.13 10.96 16.74
CA ASP A 278 18.05 11.74 17.55
C ASP A 278 18.72 10.91 18.69
N GLY A 279 19.06 9.66 18.39
CA GLY A 279 19.66 8.72 19.33
C GLY A 279 18.72 8.11 20.38
N LYS A 280 17.43 8.41 20.34
CA LYS A 280 16.42 7.85 21.25
C LYS A 280 15.60 6.79 20.55
N PRO A 281 15.26 5.67 21.21
CA PRO A 281 14.38 4.66 20.67
C PRO A 281 12.97 5.23 20.38
N VAL A 282 12.46 4.95 19.19
CA VAL A 282 11.11 5.33 18.74
C VAL A 282 10.47 4.18 17.99
N VAL A 283 9.18 4.28 17.78
CA VAL A 283 8.47 3.40 16.84
C VAL A 283 8.11 4.22 15.61
N GLY A 284 8.65 3.84 14.47
CA GLY A 284 8.32 4.45 13.19
C GLY A 284 7.17 3.74 12.50
N PHE A 285 6.54 4.42 11.55
CA PHE A 285 5.67 3.79 10.58
C PHE A 285 5.77 4.50 9.24
N SER A 286 5.66 3.74 8.18
CA SER A 286 5.62 4.24 6.81
C SER A 286 4.24 3.99 6.20
N LEU A 287 3.79 4.92 5.37
CA LEU A 287 2.49 4.88 4.72
C LEU A 287 2.67 4.85 3.21
N ALA A 288 1.97 3.94 2.56
CA ALA A 288 1.86 3.89 1.11
C ALA A 288 0.45 4.32 0.68
N ARG A 289 0.36 5.04 -0.45
CA ARG A 289 -0.94 5.42 -1.03
C ARG A 289 -1.53 4.30 -1.89
N SER A 290 -2.84 4.31 -2.02
CA SER A 290 -3.54 3.47 -2.98
C SER A 290 -3.30 3.98 -4.41
N ARG A 291 -3.32 3.05 -5.36
CA ARG A 291 -3.22 3.39 -6.78
C ARG A 291 -4.36 4.36 -7.18
N GLY A 292 -4.03 5.39 -7.93
CA GLY A 292 -4.99 6.41 -8.36
C GLY A 292 -5.37 7.43 -7.28
N ALA A 293 -4.90 7.29 -6.04
CA ALA A 293 -5.16 8.26 -5.00
C ALA A 293 -4.31 9.53 -5.20
N ASP A 294 -4.84 10.66 -4.78
CA ASP A 294 -4.17 11.95 -4.77
C ASP A 294 -3.18 12.03 -3.60
N GLU A 295 -1.89 12.18 -3.89
CA GLU A 295 -0.82 12.20 -2.87
C GLU A 295 -0.98 13.35 -1.86
N LEU A 296 -1.44 14.50 -2.33
CA LEU A 296 -1.60 15.69 -1.48
C LEU A 296 -2.81 15.53 -0.55
N LYS A 297 -3.93 15.02 -1.07
CA LYS A 297 -5.12 14.74 -0.26
C LYS A 297 -4.88 13.65 0.78
N VAL A 298 -4.17 12.59 0.41
CA VAL A 298 -3.77 11.52 1.34
C VAL A 298 -2.88 12.08 2.45
N ARG A 299 -1.87 12.88 2.10
CA ARG A 299 -1.01 13.58 3.08
C ARG A 299 -1.81 14.41 4.06
N ASP A 300 -2.70 15.25 3.55
CA ASP A 300 -3.48 16.17 4.37
C ASP A 300 -4.46 15.40 5.27
N GLY A 301 -5.07 14.33 4.78
CA GLY A 301 -5.89 13.42 5.57
C GLY A 301 -5.10 12.75 6.70
N ILE A 302 -3.88 12.28 6.42
CA ILE A 302 -2.97 11.69 7.42
C ILE A 302 -2.58 12.73 8.48
N LYS A 303 -2.20 13.95 8.07
CA LYS A 303 -1.87 15.05 9.00
C LYS A 303 -3.04 15.38 9.91
N ALA A 304 -4.26 15.42 9.39
CA ALA A 304 -5.47 15.67 10.16
C ALA A 304 -5.76 14.54 11.16
N ALA A 305 -5.64 13.27 10.74
CA ALA A 305 -5.84 12.11 11.61
C ALA A 305 -4.81 12.06 12.74
N LEU A 306 -3.54 12.33 12.47
CA LEU A 306 -2.49 12.38 13.49
C LEU A 306 -2.67 13.57 14.44
N ALA A 307 -3.13 14.71 13.96
CA ALA A 307 -3.47 15.86 14.81
C ALA A 307 -4.64 15.56 15.76
N GLN A 308 -5.61 14.75 15.31
CA GLN A 308 -6.70 14.29 16.17
C GLN A 308 -6.20 13.29 17.21
N LEU A 309 -5.38 12.31 16.80
CA LEU A 309 -4.77 11.34 17.71
C LEU A 309 -3.92 12.00 18.80
N ALA A 310 -3.19 13.07 18.47
CA ALA A 310 -2.39 13.83 19.45
C ALA A 310 -3.27 14.52 20.51
N LYS A 311 -4.50 14.92 20.16
CA LYS A 311 -5.47 15.46 21.12
C LYS A 311 -6.08 14.37 22.00
N ASP A 312 -6.40 13.20 21.41
CA ASP A 312 -7.03 12.10 22.10
C ASP A 312 -6.05 11.38 23.05
N HIS A 313 -4.75 11.44 22.74
CA HIS A 313 -3.68 10.83 23.51
C HIS A 313 -2.59 11.85 23.87
N PRO A 314 -2.82 12.73 24.86
CA PRO A 314 -1.84 13.71 25.31
C PRO A 314 -0.58 13.01 25.83
N GLY A 315 0.59 13.47 25.36
CA GLY A 315 1.90 12.87 25.69
C GLY A 315 2.50 12.02 24.57
N THR A 316 1.76 11.79 23.48
CA THR A 316 2.31 11.20 22.25
C THR A 316 2.74 12.30 21.29
N SER A 317 3.85 12.11 20.60
CA SER A 317 4.31 13.02 19.55
C SER A 317 4.56 12.27 18.26
N TYR A 318 4.15 12.89 17.15
CA TYR A 318 4.30 12.36 15.81
C TYR A 318 5.23 13.26 15.02
N ARG A 319 6.44 12.81 14.76
CA ARG A 319 7.42 13.57 13.99
C ARG A 319 7.54 13.02 12.58
N LEU A 320 7.31 13.89 11.61
CA LEU A 320 7.52 13.57 10.19
C LEU A 320 9.02 13.40 9.93
N VAL A 321 9.40 12.27 9.38
CA VAL A 321 10.80 11.92 9.05
C VAL A 321 11.04 12.08 7.56
N THR A 322 10.11 11.58 6.74
CA THR A 322 10.21 11.66 5.27
C THR A 322 8.86 12.05 4.71
N ASP A 323 8.86 13.04 3.81
CA ASP A 323 7.67 13.50 3.06
C ASP A 323 8.00 13.52 1.57
N MET A 324 7.55 12.48 0.85
CA MET A 324 7.69 12.43 -0.61
C MET A 324 6.66 13.31 -1.31
N SER A 325 5.56 13.63 -0.64
CA SER A 325 4.51 14.49 -1.21
C SER A 325 4.94 15.96 -1.35
N GLU A 326 5.91 16.42 -0.55
CA GLU A 326 6.45 17.78 -0.66
C GLU A 326 7.11 17.99 -2.04
N GLU A 327 7.82 16.98 -2.52
CA GLU A 327 8.46 17.03 -3.84
C GLU A 327 7.42 16.99 -4.97
N THR A 328 6.33 16.25 -4.78
CA THR A 328 5.16 16.24 -5.67
C THR A 328 4.51 17.62 -5.73
N GLU A 329 4.27 18.25 -4.58
CA GLU A 329 3.68 19.58 -4.48
C GLU A 329 4.55 20.66 -5.16
N ARG A 330 5.87 20.63 -4.90
CA ARG A 330 6.83 21.52 -5.56
C ARG A 330 6.84 21.34 -7.08
N SER A 331 6.87 20.10 -7.55
CA SER A 331 6.86 19.78 -8.98
C SER A 331 5.57 20.23 -9.64
N TYR A 332 4.43 20.00 -9.00
CA TYR A 332 3.12 20.43 -9.46
C TYR A 332 3.05 21.97 -9.54
N SER A 333 3.41 22.66 -8.46
CA SER A 333 3.40 24.13 -8.40
C SER A 333 4.33 24.75 -9.43
N SER A 334 5.56 24.24 -9.56
CA SER A 334 6.53 24.70 -10.56
C SER A 334 6.01 24.49 -11.99
N SER A 335 5.43 23.33 -12.28
CA SER A 335 4.88 23.04 -13.61
C SER A 335 3.70 23.94 -13.95
N MET A 336 2.81 24.19 -12.99
CA MET A 336 1.70 25.15 -13.17
C MET A 336 2.20 26.57 -13.40
N THR A 337 3.22 27.00 -12.67
CA THR A 337 3.87 28.30 -12.88
C THR A 337 4.47 28.39 -14.26
N MET A 338 5.23 27.39 -14.70
CA MET A 338 5.81 27.34 -16.06
C MET A 338 4.75 27.38 -17.16
N LEU A 339 3.60 26.72 -16.97
CA LEU A 339 2.47 26.78 -17.89
C LEU A 339 1.93 28.19 -18.05
N TRP A 340 1.72 28.89 -16.95
CA TRP A 340 1.23 30.29 -16.97
C TRP A 340 2.26 31.25 -17.53
N GLU A 341 3.52 31.15 -17.12
CA GLU A 341 4.62 31.97 -17.63
C GLU A 341 4.83 31.72 -19.12
N GLY A 342 4.82 30.45 -19.56
CA GLY A 342 4.94 30.10 -20.96
C GLY A 342 3.80 30.65 -21.82
N ALA A 343 2.55 30.54 -21.34
CA ALA A 343 1.40 31.11 -22.03
C ALA A 343 1.47 32.64 -22.13
N LEU A 344 1.85 33.32 -21.05
CA LEU A 344 2.03 34.79 -21.06
C LEU A 344 3.17 35.23 -21.98
N LEU A 345 4.30 34.54 -21.94
CA LEU A 345 5.44 34.82 -22.83
C LEU A 345 5.06 34.62 -24.29
N ALA A 346 4.35 33.54 -24.60
CA ALA A 346 3.88 33.26 -25.94
C ALA A 346 2.94 34.37 -26.44
N LEU A 347 1.99 34.84 -25.62
CA LEU A 347 1.12 35.97 -25.95
C LEU A 347 1.91 37.28 -26.15
N ALA A 348 2.93 37.51 -25.34
CA ALA A 348 3.79 38.71 -25.49
C ALA A 348 4.56 38.66 -26.82
N VAL A 349 5.08 37.49 -27.22
CA VAL A 349 5.74 37.31 -28.51
C VAL A 349 4.77 37.54 -29.67
N VAL A 350 3.56 36.93 -29.60
CA VAL A 350 2.51 37.13 -30.61
C VAL A 350 2.18 38.61 -30.76
N PHE A 351 2.01 39.33 -29.67
CA PHE A 351 1.74 40.78 -29.69
C PHE A 351 2.90 41.56 -30.28
N TRP A 352 4.14 41.22 -29.92
CA TRP A 352 5.33 41.92 -30.43
C TRP A 352 5.49 41.78 -31.95
N PHE A 353 5.23 40.60 -32.48
CA PHE A 353 5.39 40.30 -33.92
C PHE A 353 4.22 40.83 -34.74
N LEU A 354 2.98 40.56 -34.32
CA LEU A 354 1.79 40.96 -35.07
C LEU A 354 1.41 42.43 -34.90
N ARG A 355 1.77 43.03 -33.77
CA ARG A 355 1.38 44.40 -33.38
C ARG A 355 -0.13 44.65 -33.52
N ASP A 356 -0.94 43.60 -33.47
CA ASP A 356 -2.40 43.67 -33.53
C ASP A 356 -2.99 43.12 -32.23
N TRP A 357 -3.65 44.02 -31.50
CA TRP A 357 -4.27 43.68 -30.23
C TRP A 357 -5.44 42.69 -30.39
N ARG A 358 -6.15 42.75 -31.52
CA ARG A 358 -7.28 41.84 -31.81
C ARG A 358 -6.80 40.40 -32.05
N ALA A 359 -5.76 40.23 -32.85
CA ALA A 359 -5.15 38.92 -33.09
C ALA A 359 -4.58 38.30 -31.79
N THR A 360 -3.97 39.12 -30.95
CA THR A 360 -3.45 38.69 -29.64
C THR A 360 -4.58 38.21 -28.72
N TRP A 361 -5.72 38.91 -28.66
CA TRP A 361 -6.88 38.47 -27.86
C TRP A 361 -7.47 37.16 -28.37
N VAL A 362 -7.54 36.95 -29.68
CA VAL A 362 -8.01 35.66 -30.26
C VAL A 362 -7.10 34.52 -29.81
N SER A 363 -5.79 34.69 -29.93
CA SER A 363 -4.82 33.71 -29.47
C SER A 363 -4.89 33.48 -27.94
N ALA A 364 -5.07 34.55 -27.17
CA ALA A 364 -5.21 34.48 -25.70
C ALA A 364 -6.43 33.67 -25.25
N ILE A 365 -7.54 33.72 -25.97
CA ILE A 365 -8.76 32.98 -25.67
C ILE A 365 -8.64 31.54 -26.22
N ALA A 366 -7.99 31.34 -27.36
CA ALA A 366 -7.84 30.02 -27.98
C ALA A 366 -7.04 29.04 -27.09
N LEU A 367 -6.00 29.52 -26.38
CA LEU A 367 -5.18 28.69 -25.50
C LEU A 367 -5.99 28.00 -24.39
N PRO A 368 -6.70 28.70 -23.50
CA PRO A 368 -7.50 28.07 -22.47
C PRO A 368 -8.65 27.23 -23.05
N LEU A 369 -9.29 27.65 -24.12
CA LEU A 369 -10.35 26.89 -24.79
C LEU A 369 -9.84 25.56 -25.36
N SER A 370 -8.57 25.44 -25.67
CA SER A 370 -7.97 24.18 -26.14
C SER A 370 -7.46 23.29 -25.00
N ILE A 371 -6.91 23.89 -23.94
CA ILE A 371 -6.29 23.17 -22.83
C ILE A 371 -7.34 22.65 -21.83
N ILE A 372 -8.34 23.48 -21.47
CA ILE A 372 -9.31 23.10 -20.44
C ILE A 372 -10.07 21.82 -20.80
N PRO A 373 -10.61 21.64 -22.02
CA PRO A 373 -11.26 20.38 -22.39
C PRO A 373 -10.38 19.14 -22.29
N THR A 374 -9.06 19.28 -22.43
CA THR A 374 -8.11 18.16 -22.31
C THR A 374 -8.18 17.50 -20.93
N PHE A 375 -8.44 18.26 -19.86
CA PHE A 375 -8.58 17.70 -18.52
C PHE A 375 -9.78 16.75 -18.38
N ALA A 376 -10.90 17.00 -19.10
CA ALA A 376 -12.01 16.07 -19.11
C ALA A 376 -11.63 14.74 -19.78
N VAL A 377 -10.87 14.82 -20.86
CA VAL A 377 -10.38 13.62 -21.57
C VAL A 377 -9.36 12.88 -20.70
N MET A 378 -8.45 13.58 -20.05
CA MET A 378 -7.49 13.00 -19.10
C MET A 378 -8.20 12.25 -17.99
N GLN A 379 -9.25 12.85 -17.41
CA GLN A 379 -10.04 12.21 -16.36
C GLN A 379 -10.74 10.94 -16.88
N TRP A 380 -11.32 11.00 -18.07
CA TRP A 380 -12.01 9.85 -18.65
C TRP A 380 -11.08 8.66 -18.92
N PHE A 381 -9.83 8.93 -19.31
CA PHE A 381 -8.81 7.90 -19.50
C PHE A 381 -8.07 7.51 -18.20
N GLY A 382 -8.45 8.06 -17.06
CA GLY A 382 -7.83 7.74 -15.76
C GLY A 382 -6.39 8.24 -15.61
N PHE A 383 -6.03 9.33 -16.30
CA PHE A 383 -4.72 9.96 -16.12
C PHE A 383 -4.66 10.73 -14.79
N SER A 384 -3.45 11.01 -14.34
CA SER A 384 -3.15 11.86 -13.19
C SER A 384 -2.42 13.14 -13.62
N LEU A 385 -2.49 14.18 -12.80
CA LEU A 385 -1.63 15.34 -12.90
C LEU A 385 -0.26 14.99 -12.30
N ASN A 386 0.65 14.60 -13.15
CA ASN A 386 1.99 14.21 -12.77
C ASN A 386 3.05 14.93 -13.61
N ILE A 387 4.31 14.77 -13.27
CA ILE A 387 5.41 15.48 -13.94
C ILE A 387 5.42 15.26 -15.46
N ILE A 388 5.05 14.06 -15.92
CA ILE A 388 5.04 13.71 -17.36
C ILE A 388 3.87 14.39 -18.07
N THR A 389 2.66 14.31 -17.51
CA THR A 389 1.46 14.94 -18.10
C THR A 389 1.54 16.46 -18.09
N LEU A 390 2.11 17.06 -17.03
CA LEU A 390 2.31 18.50 -16.94
C LEU A 390 3.38 18.98 -17.91
N LEU A 391 4.47 18.21 -18.09
CA LEU A 391 5.47 18.51 -19.12
C LEU A 391 4.86 18.43 -20.52
N ALA A 392 4.06 17.40 -20.81
CA ALA A 392 3.36 17.27 -22.08
C ALA A 392 2.44 18.47 -22.35
N LEU A 393 1.69 18.93 -21.34
CA LEU A 393 0.84 20.11 -21.45
C LEU A 393 1.67 21.36 -21.74
N SER A 394 2.84 21.52 -21.12
CA SER A 394 3.73 22.67 -21.38
C SER A 394 4.23 22.69 -22.84
N VAL A 395 4.57 21.55 -23.39
CA VAL A 395 4.97 21.42 -24.80
C VAL A 395 3.81 21.72 -25.74
N VAL A 396 2.61 21.23 -25.43
CA VAL A 396 1.40 21.46 -26.23
C VAL A 396 1.03 22.96 -26.25
N VAL A 397 1.21 23.69 -25.16
CA VAL A 397 1.00 25.16 -25.14
C VAL A 397 1.87 25.85 -26.19
N GLY A 398 3.16 25.49 -26.28
CA GLY A 398 4.07 26.02 -27.30
C GLY A 398 3.60 25.72 -28.72
N ILE A 399 3.21 24.48 -28.99
CA ILE A 399 2.72 24.07 -30.31
C ILE A 399 1.40 24.77 -30.70
N LEU A 400 0.49 24.95 -29.75
CA LEU A 400 -0.79 25.63 -29.99
C LEU A 400 -0.59 27.10 -30.39
N VAL A 401 0.40 27.77 -29.79
CA VAL A 401 0.75 29.16 -30.15
C VAL A 401 1.29 29.24 -31.57
N ASP A 402 2.19 28.35 -31.95
CA ASP A 402 2.77 28.30 -33.29
C ASP A 402 1.68 28.02 -34.35
N LEU A 403 0.79 27.08 -34.11
CA LEU A 403 -0.32 26.76 -35.02
C LEU A 403 -1.33 27.92 -35.13
N SER A 404 -1.56 28.66 -34.05
CA SER A 404 -2.42 29.84 -34.04
C SER A 404 -1.84 30.96 -34.91
N LEU A 405 -0.52 31.13 -34.93
CA LEU A 405 0.20 32.12 -35.73
C LEU A 405 0.19 31.79 -37.25
N ILE A 406 0.23 30.53 -37.62
CA ILE A 406 0.23 30.09 -39.04
C ILE A 406 -1.13 30.44 -39.71
N HIS A 407 -2.21 30.43 -38.95
CA HIS A 407 -3.57 30.68 -39.48
C HIS A 407 -4.02 32.16 -39.41
N ILE A 408 -3.26 33.03 -38.78
CA ILE A 408 -3.49 34.48 -38.74
C ILE A 408 -2.61 35.19 -39.77
#